data_ea278fa9ab579d2870403c104b97c00f
#
_entry.id   ea278fa9ab579d2870403c104b97c00f
#
_cell.length_a   1.000
_cell.length_b   1.000
_cell.length_c   1.000
_cell.angle_alpha   90.00
_cell.angle_beta   90.00
_cell.angle_gamma   90.00
#
_symmetry.space_group_name_H-M   'P 1'
#
loop_
_entity.id
_entity.type
_entity.pdbx_description
1 polymer ?
#
loop_
_entity_poly.entity_id
_entity_poly.type
_entity_poly.pdbx_seq_one_letter_code
_entity_poly.pdbx_strand_id
1 'polypeptide(L)'
;CGYMVYLISSDVMHIKEMIYLNREAQLGLWEYIHAHDSMIDEVRGNNYYSEPIAFELDDSDIKETIRPYAMGRIIDVAQFIPQYNCDPDGPSGCFSFQIEDELLPWNNDTFIVDFSDGHCSISDKQPQYNLKMSIGTLTTLLMGYKSAEKLLHMGKIEATYDAVGKLDDILFHEIPYVSDYI
;
A
#
# COMPACT_ATOMS: atom_id res chain seq x y z
N CYS A 1 16.80 19.87 -3.81
CA CYS A 1 16.44 20.35 -2.47
C CYS A 1 16.00 19.14 -1.63
N GLY A 2 16.48 19.05 -0.38
CA GLY A 2 16.13 18.01 0.58
C GLY A 2 16.49 18.45 2.00
N TYR A 3 15.98 17.73 2.99
CA TYR A 3 16.32 17.93 4.40
C TYR A 3 16.32 16.60 5.16
N MET A 4 16.97 16.61 6.31
CA MET A 4 16.99 15.50 7.25
C MET A 4 16.83 16.03 8.67
N VAL A 5 15.98 15.33 9.45
CA VAL A 5 15.82 15.56 10.89
C VAL A 5 16.42 14.36 11.63
N TYR A 6 17.42 14.61 12.45
CA TYR A 6 18.14 13.54 13.13
C TYR A 6 18.60 13.93 14.54
N LEU A 7 18.97 12.94 15.32
CA LEU A 7 19.59 13.07 16.64
C LEU A 7 20.76 12.09 16.74
N ILE A 8 21.89 12.52 17.25
CA ILE A 8 23.02 11.64 17.59
C ILE A 8 23.02 11.38 19.09
N SER A 9 23.02 10.11 19.48
CA SER A 9 23.14 9.69 20.87
C SER A 9 23.79 8.31 20.96
N SER A 10 24.75 8.14 21.88
CA SER A 10 25.46 6.87 22.10
C SER A 10 26.06 6.28 20.82
N ASP A 11 26.73 7.15 20.04
CA ASP A 11 27.41 6.83 18.77
C ASP A 11 26.46 6.29 17.67
N VAL A 12 25.15 6.56 17.81
CA VAL A 12 24.12 6.21 16.83
C VAL A 12 23.46 7.49 16.29
N MET A 13 23.41 7.63 14.97
CA MET A 13 22.60 8.64 14.30
C MET A 13 21.19 8.13 14.09
N HIS A 14 20.22 8.71 14.80
CA HIS A 14 18.79 8.40 14.64
C HIS A 14 18.14 9.37 13.67
N ILE A 15 17.88 8.93 12.45
CA ILE A 15 17.16 9.71 11.43
C ILE A 15 15.67 9.60 11.71
N LYS A 16 15.03 10.71 12.02
CA LYS A 16 13.59 10.82 12.24
C LYS A 16 12.84 10.96 10.93
N GLU A 17 13.38 11.76 10.04
CA GLU A 17 12.81 12.04 8.73
C GLU A 17 13.93 12.43 7.75
N MET A 18 13.85 11.94 6.52
CA MET A 18 14.72 12.33 5.43
C MET A 18 13.88 12.46 4.15
N ILE A 19 13.84 13.68 3.61
CA ILE A 19 13.07 14.00 2.39
C ILE A 19 13.99 14.66 1.38
N TYR A 20 13.88 14.22 0.13
CA TYR A 20 14.61 14.77 -1.00
C TYR A 20 13.72 14.80 -2.25
N LEU A 21 13.89 15.85 -3.07
CA LEU A 21 13.09 16.06 -4.28
C LEU A 21 13.80 15.58 -5.56
N ASN A 22 15.08 15.23 -5.47
CA ASN A 22 15.86 14.75 -6.61
C ASN A 22 17.08 13.96 -6.13
N ARG A 23 17.72 13.25 -7.05
CA ARG A 23 18.89 12.42 -6.78
C ARG A 23 20.09 13.20 -6.20
N GLU A 24 20.32 14.43 -6.65
CA GLU A 24 21.41 15.26 -6.14
C GLU A 24 21.23 15.58 -4.65
N ALA A 25 20.00 15.91 -4.24
CA ALA A 25 19.68 16.14 -2.84
C ALA A 25 19.81 14.86 -2.01
N GLN A 26 19.36 13.72 -2.54
CA GLN A 26 19.52 12.41 -1.90
C GLN A 26 20.99 12.08 -1.65
N LEU A 27 21.83 12.18 -2.68
CA LEU A 27 23.28 11.95 -2.57
C LEU A 27 23.94 12.91 -1.58
N GLY A 28 23.55 14.20 -1.59
CA GLY A 28 24.06 15.17 -0.63
C GLY A 28 23.70 14.85 0.82
N LEU A 29 22.53 14.28 1.08
CA LEU A 29 22.15 13.82 2.43
C LEU A 29 22.94 12.58 2.85
N TRP A 30 23.19 11.63 1.96
CA TRP A 30 24.05 10.48 2.23
C TRP A 30 25.50 10.89 2.45
N GLU A 31 26.03 11.82 1.66
CA GLU A 31 27.36 12.40 1.87
C GLU A 31 27.47 13.07 3.24
N TYR A 32 26.43 13.79 3.66
CA TYR A 32 26.36 14.38 4.99
C TYR A 32 26.40 13.33 6.09
N ILE A 33 25.69 12.21 5.96
CA ILE A 33 25.75 11.09 6.90
C ILE A 33 27.16 10.51 6.94
N HIS A 34 27.75 10.25 5.78
CA HIS A 34 29.12 9.73 5.65
C HIS A 34 30.16 10.65 6.30
N ALA A 35 29.99 11.97 6.23
CA ALA A 35 30.88 12.92 6.90
C ALA A 35 30.89 12.79 8.44
N HIS A 36 29.97 12.04 9.02
CA HIS A 36 29.91 11.78 10.47
C HIS A 36 30.53 10.42 10.86
N ASP A 37 31.15 9.67 9.95
CA ASP A 37 31.66 8.31 10.17
C ASP A 37 32.61 8.20 11.38
N SER A 38 33.37 9.24 11.67
CA SER A 38 34.26 9.30 12.84
C SER A 38 33.53 9.54 14.19
N MET A 39 32.23 9.84 14.15
CA MET A 39 31.42 10.22 15.32
C MET A 39 30.29 9.24 15.61
N ILE A 40 30.01 8.33 14.70
CA ILE A 40 28.89 7.40 14.79
C ILE A 40 29.33 6.01 14.31
N ASP A 41 28.85 4.97 14.99
CA ASP A 41 29.08 3.57 14.62
C ASP A 41 27.89 2.99 13.84
N GLU A 42 26.72 3.60 13.96
CA GLU A 42 25.48 3.10 13.37
C GLU A 42 24.54 4.23 12.97
N VAL A 43 23.80 4.02 11.88
CA VAL A 43 22.71 4.89 11.44
C VAL A 43 21.40 4.10 11.52
N ARG A 44 20.38 4.66 12.18
CA ARG A 44 19.04 4.08 12.30
C ARG A 44 18.01 5.07 11.81
N GLY A 45 17.06 4.60 11.00
CA GLY A 45 15.98 5.44 10.51
C GLY A 45 14.79 4.60 10.04
N ASN A 46 13.68 5.27 9.82
CA ASN A 46 12.53 4.68 9.16
C ASN A 46 12.67 4.87 7.65
N ASN A 47 12.34 3.83 6.91
CA ASN A 47 12.29 3.86 5.46
C ASN A 47 10.90 3.48 4.97
N TYR A 48 10.55 3.93 3.78
CA TYR A 48 9.33 3.51 3.12
C TYR A 48 9.46 2.05 2.65
N TYR A 49 8.38 1.29 2.78
CA TYR A 49 8.36 -0.13 2.41
C TYR A 49 8.79 -0.39 0.95
N SER A 50 8.55 0.57 0.05
CA SER A 50 8.88 0.48 -1.37
C SER A 50 10.26 1.01 -1.75
N GLU A 51 10.99 1.65 -0.82
CA GLU A 51 12.31 2.23 -1.11
C GLU A 51 13.42 1.19 -0.91
N PRO A 52 14.17 0.84 -1.96
CA PRO A 52 15.20 -0.20 -1.89
C PRO A 52 16.53 0.36 -1.38
N ILE A 53 16.62 0.84 -0.14
CA ILE A 53 17.86 1.42 0.42
C ILE A 53 19.04 0.46 0.27
N ALA A 54 18.84 -0.82 0.55
CA ALA A 54 19.88 -1.83 0.43
C ALA A 54 20.47 -1.94 -0.99
N PHE A 55 19.67 -1.65 -2.01
CA PHE A 55 20.12 -1.65 -3.41
C PHE A 55 20.92 -0.39 -3.78
N GLU A 56 20.69 0.71 -3.10
CA GLU A 56 21.31 2.00 -3.39
C GLU A 56 22.67 2.20 -2.70
N LEU A 57 22.96 1.43 -1.68
CA LEU A 57 24.22 1.51 -0.93
C LEU A 57 25.23 0.49 -1.43
N ASP A 58 26.49 0.90 -1.55
CA ASP A 58 27.60 0.06 -2.03
C ASP A 58 27.94 -1.07 -1.04
N ASP A 59 27.68 -0.85 0.25
CA ASP A 59 27.88 -1.84 1.29
C ASP A 59 26.54 -2.50 1.67
N SER A 60 26.54 -3.83 1.72
CA SER A 60 25.35 -4.65 1.99
C SER A 60 25.12 -4.94 3.47
N ASP A 61 25.90 -4.38 4.39
CA ASP A 61 25.71 -4.60 5.85
C ASP A 61 24.53 -3.75 6.39
N ILE A 62 23.36 -4.01 5.83
CA ILE A 62 22.10 -3.37 6.22
C ILE A 62 21.19 -4.37 6.88
N LYS A 63 20.62 -3.98 8.02
CA LYS A 63 19.54 -4.70 8.68
C LYS A 63 18.21 -4.00 8.46
N GLU A 64 17.36 -4.56 7.61
CA GLU A 64 15.98 -4.10 7.43
C GLU A 64 15.03 -4.88 8.36
N THR A 65 14.11 -4.16 8.99
CA THR A 65 13.06 -4.74 9.82
C THR A 65 11.71 -4.17 9.41
N ILE A 66 10.82 -5.03 8.92
CA ILE A 66 9.45 -4.65 8.56
C ILE A 66 8.57 -4.83 9.80
N ARG A 67 7.87 -3.75 10.17
CA ARG A 67 6.92 -3.75 11.29
C ARG A 67 5.55 -3.28 10.81
N PRO A 68 4.45 -4.01 11.10
CA PRO A 68 3.11 -3.49 10.92
C PRO A 68 2.96 -2.21 11.76
N TYR A 69 2.44 -1.14 11.14
CA TYR A 69 2.31 0.15 11.82
C TYR A 69 0.85 0.55 12.00
N ALA A 70 0.08 0.57 10.95
CA ALA A 70 -1.33 0.93 10.98
C ALA A 70 -2.21 -0.21 10.49
N MET A 71 -3.44 -0.27 10.97
CA MET A 71 -4.50 -1.13 10.44
C MET A 71 -5.61 -0.27 9.86
N GLY A 72 -6.05 -0.63 8.66
CA GLY A 72 -7.23 -0.04 8.02
C GLY A 72 -8.38 -1.03 7.99
N ARG A 73 -9.62 -0.53 8.03
CA ARG A 73 -10.82 -1.31 7.82
C ARG A 73 -11.90 -0.48 7.11
N ILE A 74 -12.51 -1.03 6.10
CA ILE A 74 -13.72 -0.48 5.49
C ILE A 74 -14.89 -0.75 6.45
N ILE A 75 -15.54 0.30 6.89
CA ILE A 75 -16.66 0.23 7.85
C ILE A 75 -18.00 0.02 7.13
N ASP A 76 -18.15 0.62 5.95
CA ASP A 76 -19.37 0.55 5.15
C ASP A 76 -18.99 0.44 3.66
N VAL A 77 -19.19 -0.74 3.10
CA VAL A 77 -18.80 -1.03 1.71
C VAL A 77 -19.64 -0.22 0.74
N ALA A 78 -20.95 -0.10 0.97
CA ALA A 78 -21.84 0.61 0.08
C ALA A 78 -21.53 2.12 -0.01
N GLN A 79 -21.08 2.71 1.09
CA GLN A 79 -20.68 4.12 1.13
C GLN A 79 -19.21 4.32 0.68
N PHE A 80 -18.35 3.34 0.87
CA PHE A 80 -16.94 3.43 0.52
C PHE A 80 -16.72 3.35 -1.01
N ILE A 81 -17.35 2.38 -1.67
CA ILE A 81 -17.16 2.12 -3.11
C ILE A 81 -17.37 3.37 -3.98
N PRO A 82 -18.44 4.16 -3.83
CA PRO A 82 -18.64 5.36 -4.67
C PRO A 82 -17.62 6.48 -4.44
N GLN A 83 -16.83 6.41 -3.38
CA GLN A 83 -15.77 7.38 -3.04
C GLN A 83 -14.37 6.88 -3.44
N TYR A 84 -14.28 5.62 -3.85
CA TYR A 84 -13.01 5.02 -4.27
C TYR A 84 -12.72 5.42 -5.73
N ASN A 85 -11.48 5.84 -5.98
CA ASN A 85 -10.99 6.10 -7.33
C ASN A 85 -10.14 4.92 -7.78
N CYS A 86 -10.34 4.49 -9.01
CA CYS A 86 -9.52 3.49 -9.69
C CYS A 86 -8.71 4.15 -10.82
N ASP A 87 -7.87 3.38 -11.49
CA ASP A 87 -7.07 3.89 -12.59
C ASP A 87 -7.96 4.39 -13.73
N PRO A 88 -7.92 5.68 -14.08
CA PRO A 88 -8.72 6.23 -15.16
C PRO A 88 -8.33 5.71 -16.55
N ASP A 89 -7.09 5.23 -16.71
CA ASP A 89 -6.59 4.61 -17.94
C ASP A 89 -6.80 3.08 -17.94
N GLY A 90 -7.27 2.52 -16.83
CA GLY A 90 -7.58 1.11 -16.67
C GLY A 90 -8.83 0.67 -17.44
N PRO A 91 -9.00 -0.64 -17.66
CA PRO A 91 -10.20 -1.17 -18.32
C PRO A 91 -11.45 -1.02 -17.46
N SER A 92 -12.60 -0.88 -18.09
CA SER A 92 -13.89 -0.94 -17.39
C SER A 92 -14.30 -2.38 -17.10
N GLY A 93 -15.06 -2.61 -16.04
CA GLY A 93 -15.57 -3.93 -15.68
C GLY A 93 -16.64 -3.91 -14.60
N CYS A 94 -17.51 -4.93 -14.60
CA CYS A 94 -18.55 -5.09 -13.60
C CYS A 94 -18.32 -6.37 -12.81
N PHE A 95 -18.20 -6.23 -11.49
CA PHE A 95 -17.81 -7.30 -10.57
C PHE A 95 -18.87 -7.51 -9.50
N SER A 96 -19.07 -8.76 -9.11
CA SER A 96 -19.81 -9.12 -7.90
C SER A 96 -18.82 -9.38 -6.77
N PHE A 97 -18.90 -8.60 -5.70
CA PHE A 97 -18.14 -8.80 -4.46
C PHE A 97 -19.06 -9.39 -3.39
N GLN A 98 -18.95 -10.67 -3.14
CA GLN A 98 -19.59 -11.32 -1.99
C GLN A 98 -18.69 -11.14 -0.78
N ILE A 99 -19.10 -10.29 0.16
CA ILE A 99 -18.32 -9.91 1.33
C ILE A 99 -18.82 -10.64 2.57
N GLU A 100 -17.88 -11.18 3.35
CA GLU A 100 -18.11 -11.75 4.66
C GLU A 100 -17.57 -10.82 5.73
N ASP A 101 -18.44 -10.37 6.66
CA ASP A 101 -18.10 -9.50 7.78
C ASP A 101 -18.77 -10.00 9.07
N GLU A 102 -17.97 -10.53 9.99
CA GLU A 102 -18.47 -11.07 11.25
C GLU A 102 -18.88 -9.98 12.25
N LEU A 103 -18.38 -8.74 12.08
CA LEU A 103 -18.60 -7.66 13.04
C LEU A 103 -19.73 -6.71 12.63
N LEU A 104 -19.84 -6.41 11.33
CA LEU A 104 -20.75 -5.40 10.80
C LEU A 104 -21.71 -6.03 9.79
N PRO A 105 -22.93 -6.41 10.25
CA PRO A 105 -23.86 -7.19 9.43
C PRO A 105 -24.26 -6.53 8.10
N TRP A 106 -24.23 -5.20 8.01
CA TRP A 106 -24.57 -4.46 6.78
C TRP A 106 -23.54 -4.62 5.65
N ASN A 107 -22.31 -5.08 5.97
CA ASN A 107 -21.29 -5.43 4.97
C ASN A 107 -21.40 -6.88 4.50
N ASN A 108 -22.15 -7.72 5.21
CA ASN A 108 -22.25 -9.15 4.93
C ASN A 108 -23.28 -9.40 3.82
N ASP A 109 -22.95 -8.97 2.61
CA ASP A 109 -23.82 -8.97 1.45
C ASP A 109 -23.01 -9.11 0.15
N THR A 110 -23.74 -9.11 -0.97
CA THR A 110 -23.17 -9.11 -2.32
C THR A 110 -23.33 -7.73 -2.95
N PHE A 111 -22.22 -7.07 -3.24
CA PHE A 111 -22.19 -5.77 -3.87
C PHE A 111 -21.81 -5.91 -5.35
N ILE A 112 -22.65 -5.40 -6.25
CA ILE A 112 -22.29 -5.30 -7.67
C ILE A 112 -21.61 -3.97 -7.89
N VAL A 113 -20.34 -4.03 -8.28
CA VAL A 113 -19.47 -2.85 -8.45
C VAL A 113 -19.14 -2.69 -9.92
N ASP A 114 -19.47 -1.53 -10.45
CA ASP A 114 -19.13 -1.12 -11.80
C ASP A 114 -17.94 -0.15 -11.77
N PHE A 115 -16.90 -0.50 -12.48
CA PHE A 115 -15.69 0.32 -12.63
C PHE A 115 -15.69 0.91 -14.04
N SER A 116 -15.69 2.22 -14.13
CA SER A 116 -15.65 2.94 -15.42
C SER A 116 -15.06 4.33 -15.28
N ASP A 117 -14.21 4.71 -16.21
CA ASP A 117 -13.62 6.05 -16.32
C ASP A 117 -12.95 6.54 -15.01
N GLY A 118 -12.25 5.66 -14.31
CA GLY A 118 -11.56 5.97 -13.05
C GLY A 118 -12.47 6.06 -11.81
N HIS A 119 -13.74 5.73 -11.95
CA HIS A 119 -14.73 5.79 -10.88
C HIS A 119 -15.36 4.44 -10.59
N CYS A 120 -15.85 4.29 -9.36
CA CYS A 120 -16.54 3.10 -8.91
C CYS A 120 -17.97 3.44 -8.48
N SER A 121 -18.90 2.57 -8.78
CA SER A 121 -20.29 2.74 -8.36
C SER A 121 -20.94 1.40 -8.00
N ILE A 122 -21.91 1.44 -7.08
CA ILE A 122 -22.80 0.30 -6.84
C ILE A 122 -23.83 0.30 -7.98
N SER A 123 -24.03 -0.86 -8.58
CA SER A 123 -24.79 -1.03 -9.82
C SER A 123 -25.78 -2.19 -9.74
N ASP A 124 -26.82 -2.15 -10.56
CA ASP A 124 -27.75 -3.28 -10.77
C ASP A 124 -27.41 -4.04 -12.08
N LYS A 125 -26.26 -3.77 -12.70
CA LYS A 125 -25.81 -4.46 -13.90
C LYS A 125 -25.55 -5.95 -13.62
N GLN A 126 -25.63 -6.77 -14.65
CA GLN A 126 -25.19 -8.14 -14.52
C GLN A 126 -23.67 -8.21 -14.41
N PRO A 127 -23.09 -8.79 -13.33
CA PRO A 127 -21.65 -8.86 -13.16
C PRO A 127 -21.02 -9.81 -14.18
N GLN A 128 -19.87 -9.45 -14.68
CA GLN A 128 -19.04 -10.27 -15.56
C GLN A 128 -18.16 -11.24 -14.77
N TYR A 129 -17.78 -10.80 -13.57
CA TYR A 129 -16.85 -11.52 -12.70
C TYR A 129 -17.40 -11.61 -11.28
N ASN A 130 -17.08 -12.73 -10.60
CA ASN A 130 -17.51 -12.95 -9.23
C ASN A 130 -16.31 -13.19 -8.33
N LEU A 131 -16.27 -12.49 -7.22
CA LEU A 131 -15.27 -12.66 -6.18
C LEU A 131 -15.95 -12.81 -4.82
N LYS A 132 -15.40 -13.71 -3.99
CA LYS A 132 -15.84 -13.86 -2.60
C LYS A 132 -14.64 -13.67 -1.70
N MET A 133 -14.80 -12.85 -0.64
CA MET A 133 -13.73 -12.52 0.29
C MET A 133 -14.25 -11.95 1.60
N SER A 134 -13.39 -11.94 2.62
CA SER A 134 -13.69 -11.22 3.86
C SER A 134 -13.53 -9.70 3.69
N ILE A 135 -14.16 -8.91 4.57
CA ILE A 135 -14.01 -7.45 4.61
C ILE A 135 -12.55 -7.01 4.80
N GLY A 136 -11.76 -7.77 5.57
CA GLY A 136 -10.32 -7.51 5.75
C GLY A 136 -9.54 -7.69 4.46
N THR A 137 -9.90 -8.70 3.66
CA THR A 137 -9.32 -8.94 2.34
C THR A 137 -9.70 -7.83 1.35
N LEU A 138 -10.97 -7.42 1.33
CA LEU A 138 -11.43 -6.29 0.51
C LEU A 138 -10.66 -5.00 0.89
N THR A 139 -10.51 -4.73 2.19
CA THR A 139 -9.72 -3.58 2.66
C THR A 139 -8.28 -3.66 2.18
N THR A 140 -7.64 -4.82 2.32
CA THR A 140 -6.25 -5.06 1.86
C THR A 140 -6.09 -4.79 0.37
N LEU A 141 -7.06 -5.23 -0.43
CA LEU A 141 -7.09 -5.08 -1.88
C LEU A 141 -7.27 -3.61 -2.28
N LEU A 142 -8.36 -2.97 -1.82
CA LEU A 142 -8.71 -1.60 -2.23
C LEU A 142 -7.74 -0.55 -1.66
N MET A 143 -7.03 -0.84 -0.57
CA MET A 143 -5.94 0.01 -0.07
C MET A 143 -4.61 -0.23 -0.80
N GLY A 144 -4.55 -1.06 -1.83
CA GLY A 144 -3.34 -1.31 -2.63
C GLY A 144 -2.23 -2.10 -1.93
N TYR A 145 -2.51 -2.68 -0.73
CA TYR A 145 -1.46 -3.38 0.02
C TYR A 145 -1.05 -4.72 -0.62
N LYS A 146 -1.98 -5.42 -1.26
CA LYS A 146 -1.73 -6.64 -2.03
C LYS A 146 -2.64 -6.69 -3.25
N SER A 147 -2.12 -7.18 -4.37
CA SER A 147 -2.90 -7.40 -5.59
C SER A 147 -3.93 -8.52 -5.42
N ALA A 148 -4.97 -8.51 -6.25
CA ALA A 148 -6.00 -9.54 -6.25
C ALA A 148 -5.40 -10.91 -6.59
N GLU A 149 -4.48 -10.99 -7.53
CA GLU A 149 -3.79 -12.23 -7.89
C GLU A 149 -3.01 -12.79 -6.68
N LYS A 150 -2.28 -11.94 -5.94
CA LYS A 150 -1.57 -12.36 -4.74
C LYS A 150 -2.51 -12.88 -3.66
N LEU A 151 -3.64 -12.22 -3.47
CA LEU A 151 -4.66 -12.63 -2.50
C LEU A 151 -5.34 -13.93 -2.90
N LEU A 152 -5.56 -14.17 -4.21
CA LEU A 152 -6.03 -15.45 -4.72
C LEU A 152 -5.03 -16.58 -4.40
N HIS A 153 -3.74 -16.38 -4.69
CA HIS A 153 -2.68 -17.35 -4.35
C HIS A 153 -2.58 -17.66 -2.84
N MET A 154 -2.90 -16.68 -2.01
CA MET A 154 -2.95 -16.84 -0.55
C MET A 154 -4.24 -17.50 -0.05
N GLY A 155 -5.19 -17.83 -0.94
CA GLY A 155 -6.49 -18.38 -0.58
C GLY A 155 -7.39 -17.40 0.19
N LYS A 156 -7.19 -16.08 0.00
CA LYS A 156 -7.97 -15.02 0.64
C LYS A 156 -9.13 -14.53 -0.23
N ILE A 157 -9.07 -14.80 -1.53
CA ILE A 157 -10.13 -14.53 -2.51
C ILE A 157 -10.53 -15.86 -3.17
N GLU A 158 -11.81 -16.09 -3.30
CA GLU A 158 -12.38 -17.13 -4.16
C GLU A 158 -12.83 -16.47 -5.46
N ALA A 159 -12.12 -16.76 -6.57
CA ALA A 159 -12.42 -16.21 -7.90
C ALA A 159 -11.67 -16.99 -9.00
N THR A 160 -11.92 -16.66 -10.26
CA THR A 160 -11.12 -17.15 -11.39
C THR A 160 -9.87 -16.27 -11.59
N TYR A 161 -8.82 -16.80 -12.19
CA TYR A 161 -7.61 -16.03 -12.55
C TYR A 161 -7.92 -14.85 -13.47
N ASP A 162 -8.85 -15.04 -14.42
CA ASP A 162 -9.29 -13.97 -15.31
C ASP A 162 -9.96 -12.81 -14.55
N ALA A 163 -10.79 -13.12 -13.56
CA ALA A 163 -11.44 -12.11 -12.73
C ALA A 163 -10.43 -11.27 -11.92
N VAL A 164 -9.45 -11.92 -11.28
CA VAL A 164 -8.44 -11.19 -10.48
C VAL A 164 -7.46 -10.42 -11.36
N GLY A 165 -7.07 -10.96 -12.53
CA GLY A 165 -6.22 -10.25 -13.47
C GLY A 165 -6.91 -8.98 -13.98
N LYS A 166 -8.19 -9.07 -14.37
CA LYS A 166 -8.98 -7.89 -14.77
C LYS A 166 -9.16 -6.88 -13.64
N LEU A 167 -9.32 -7.32 -12.41
CA LEU A 167 -9.43 -6.43 -11.27
C LEU A 167 -8.11 -5.72 -10.97
N ASP A 168 -6.98 -6.42 -11.07
CA ASP A 168 -5.65 -5.83 -10.89
C ASP A 168 -5.33 -4.78 -11.98
N ASP A 169 -5.81 -4.97 -13.23
CA ASP A 169 -5.69 -3.96 -14.29
C ASP A 169 -6.49 -2.66 -14.02
N ILE A 170 -7.47 -2.70 -13.13
CA ILE A 170 -8.37 -1.58 -12.78
C ILE A 170 -7.90 -0.83 -11.55
N LEU A 171 -7.34 -1.54 -10.57
CA LEU A 171 -7.00 -0.98 -9.28
C LEU A 171 -5.61 -0.32 -9.27
N PHE A 172 -5.45 0.72 -8.45
CA PHE A 172 -4.12 1.25 -8.18
C PHE A 172 -3.29 0.27 -7.33
N HIS A 173 -2.01 0.14 -7.68
CA HIS A 173 -1.04 -0.71 -6.99
C HIS A 173 -0.05 0.08 -6.13
N GLU A 174 -0.49 1.19 -5.56
CA GLU A 174 0.33 1.98 -4.66
C GLU A 174 0.23 1.44 -3.24
N ILE A 175 1.38 1.13 -2.65
CA ILE A 175 1.43 0.63 -1.27
C ILE A 175 1.02 1.76 -0.31
N PRO A 176 0.05 1.51 0.58
CA PRO A 176 -0.43 2.53 1.51
C PRO A 176 0.68 2.92 2.50
N TYR A 177 0.77 4.21 2.75
CA TYR A 177 1.80 4.79 3.56
C TYR A 177 1.24 5.79 4.58
N VAL A 178 1.76 5.77 5.80
CA VAL A 178 1.45 6.75 6.86
C VAL A 178 2.77 7.26 7.43
N SER A 179 3.02 8.56 7.30
CA SER A 179 4.22 9.23 7.83
C SER A 179 4.05 9.81 9.21
N ASP A 180 2.83 9.93 9.70
CA ASP A 180 2.55 10.50 11.00
C ASP A 180 2.88 9.53 12.13
N TYR A 181 3.46 10.07 13.19
CA TYR A 181 3.62 9.38 14.46
C TYR A 181 2.35 9.59 15.28
N ILE A 182 1.60 8.50 15.48
CA ILE A 182 0.44 8.47 16.37
C ILE A 182 0.89 8.01 17.75
#